data_a1e8a28559299fabda4ea414b015500a
#
_entry.id   a1e8a28559299fabda4ea414b015500a
#
_cell.length_a   1.000
_cell.length_b   1.000
_cell.length_c   1.000
_cell.angle_alpha   90.00
_cell.angle_beta   90.00
_cell.angle_gamma   90.00
#
_symmetry.space_group_name_H-M   'P 1'
#
loop_
_entity.id
_entity.type
_entity.pdbx_description
1 polymer ?
#
loop_
_entity_poly.entity_id
_entity_poly.type
_entity_poly.pdbx_seq_one_letter_code
_entity_poly.pdbx_strand_id
1 'polypeptide(L)'
;MIKATYHKYILHFKVPSGTSRGILKTKETFFLHLVKEGKFGIGECGLFRGLSIDDRPDYEKKLQWVCNNIELGLDILLAKTIHFPSIQIGLEQAFLSFQSSSPFKLFVSNFTESNKAIAINGLIWMGDREYMKGQIKEKIA
;
A
#
# COMPACT_ATOMS: atom_id res chain seq x y z
N MET A 1 7.71 24.91 -0.34
CA MET A 1 8.29 23.77 -1.06
C MET A 1 7.84 22.49 -0.37
N ILE A 2 7.31 21.50 -1.11
CA ILE A 2 6.95 20.18 -0.56
C ILE A 2 8.24 19.41 -0.28
N LYS A 3 8.31 18.76 0.88
CA LYS A 3 9.39 17.79 1.18
C LYS A 3 8.79 16.39 1.14
N ALA A 4 9.55 15.44 0.58
CA ALA A 4 9.18 14.03 0.56
C ALA A 4 10.27 13.17 1.19
N THR A 5 9.84 12.17 1.94
CA THR A 5 10.70 11.13 2.50
C THR A 5 10.00 9.79 2.35
N TYR A 6 10.73 8.69 2.39
CA TYR A 6 10.13 7.37 2.48
C TYR A 6 10.66 6.61 3.69
N HIS A 7 9.85 5.71 4.20
CA HIS A 7 10.19 4.83 5.29
C HIS A 7 9.84 3.39 4.94
N LYS A 8 10.81 2.49 5.05
CA LYS A 8 10.62 1.06 4.84
C LYS A 8 10.06 0.44 6.12
N TYR A 9 9.01 -0.37 5.97
CA TYR A 9 8.41 -1.12 7.05
C TYR A 9 8.24 -2.59 6.67
N ILE A 10 8.52 -3.49 7.61
CA ILE A 10 8.35 -4.93 7.41
C ILE A 10 7.15 -5.39 8.21
N LEU A 11 6.08 -5.75 7.51
CA LEU A 11 4.90 -6.37 8.08
C LEU A 11 5.16 -7.86 8.32
N HIS A 12 4.82 -8.34 9.49
CA HIS A 12 4.87 -9.77 9.83
C HIS A 12 3.45 -10.34 9.81
N PHE A 13 3.23 -11.39 9.02
CA PHE A 13 1.94 -12.07 9.02
C PHE A 13 1.72 -12.80 10.35
N LYS A 14 0.54 -12.62 10.95
CA LYS A 14 0.13 -13.38 12.16
C LYS A 14 0.02 -14.87 11.88
N VAL A 15 -0.43 -15.21 10.68
CA VAL A 15 -0.46 -16.57 10.13
C VAL A 15 0.22 -16.53 8.77
N PRO A 16 1.22 -17.38 8.50
CA PRO A 16 1.91 -17.41 7.22
C PRO A 16 0.92 -17.55 6.06
N SER A 17 1.15 -16.83 4.96
CA SER A 17 0.28 -16.88 3.78
C SER A 17 0.86 -17.83 2.75
N GLY A 18 0.13 -18.91 2.45
CA GLY A 18 0.47 -19.81 1.36
C GLY A 18 0.15 -19.15 0.00
N THR A 19 1.08 -19.25 -0.94
CA THR A 19 0.90 -18.84 -2.33
C THR A 19 1.36 -19.96 -3.26
N SER A 20 1.02 -19.88 -4.55
CA SER A 20 1.53 -20.82 -5.56
C SER A 20 3.05 -20.81 -5.72
N ARG A 21 3.73 -19.79 -5.19
CA ARG A 21 5.19 -19.59 -5.26
C ARG A 21 5.91 -19.80 -3.93
N GLY A 22 5.19 -20.17 -2.86
CA GLY A 22 5.76 -20.41 -1.55
C GLY A 22 4.98 -19.78 -0.42
N ILE A 23 5.57 -19.80 0.77
CA ILE A 23 4.96 -19.31 2.00
C ILE A 23 5.52 -17.92 2.32
N LEU A 24 4.65 -16.92 2.40
CA LEU A 24 4.99 -15.56 2.80
C LEU A 24 4.84 -15.43 4.33
N LYS A 25 5.90 -15.00 4.98
CA LYS A 25 5.91 -14.70 6.42
C LYS A 25 5.96 -13.20 6.69
N THR A 26 6.48 -12.44 5.73
CA THR A 26 6.63 -10.98 5.81
C THR A 26 6.22 -10.33 4.51
N LYS A 27 5.84 -9.04 4.57
CA LYS A 27 5.66 -8.16 3.43
C LYS A 27 6.47 -6.89 3.67
N GLU A 28 7.33 -6.53 2.73
CA GLU A 28 7.92 -5.19 2.71
C GLU A 28 6.92 -4.18 2.18
N THR A 29 6.85 -3.04 2.84
CA THR A 29 6.13 -1.89 2.31
C THR A 29 6.93 -0.62 2.57
N PHE A 30 6.68 0.41 1.75
CA PHE A 30 7.34 1.70 1.89
C PHE A 30 6.27 2.77 2.00
N PHE A 31 6.32 3.55 3.06
CA PHE A 31 5.43 4.68 3.24
C PHE A 31 6.12 5.94 2.71
N LEU A 32 5.50 6.54 1.70
CA LEU A 32 5.90 7.83 1.14
C LEU A 32 5.19 8.93 1.92
N HIS A 33 5.96 9.85 2.47
CA HIS A 33 5.48 10.97 3.28
C HIS A 33 5.71 12.28 2.55
N LEU A 34 4.66 13.10 2.43
CA LEU A 34 4.73 14.46 1.92
C LEU A 34 4.46 15.45 3.06
N VAL A 35 5.29 16.48 3.17
CA VAL A 35 5.13 17.52 4.20
C VAL A 35 5.33 18.90 3.60
N LYS A 36 4.42 19.84 3.90
CA LYS A 36 4.55 21.27 3.59
C LYS A 36 3.72 22.08 4.58
N GLU A 37 4.33 23.06 5.23
CA GLU A 37 3.65 24.06 6.08
C GLU A 37 2.69 23.42 7.12
N GLY A 38 3.13 22.37 7.78
CA GLY A 38 2.34 21.63 8.77
C GLY A 38 1.31 20.66 8.17
N LYS A 39 1.07 20.68 6.86
CA LYS A 39 0.28 19.65 6.17
C LYS A 39 1.12 18.39 5.94
N PHE A 40 0.45 17.26 6.02
CA PHE A 40 1.01 15.93 5.88
C PHE A 40 0.19 15.07 4.92
N GLY A 41 0.86 14.31 4.07
CA GLY A 41 0.25 13.31 3.21
C GLY A 41 1.04 12.02 3.28
N ILE A 42 0.35 10.89 3.14
CA ILE A 42 0.95 9.54 3.18
C ILE A 42 0.42 8.66 2.06
N GLY A 43 1.31 7.88 1.45
CA GLY A 43 0.96 6.83 0.50
C GLY A 43 1.75 5.56 0.77
N GLU A 44 1.16 4.42 0.49
CA GLU A 44 1.80 3.11 0.63
C GLU A 44 2.26 2.59 -0.72
N CYS A 45 3.56 2.32 -0.84
CA CYS A 45 4.17 1.60 -1.95
C CYS A 45 4.33 0.13 -1.52
N GLY A 46 3.30 -0.69 -1.73
CA GLY A 46 3.28 -2.08 -1.30
C GLY A 46 4.04 -3.01 -2.26
N LEU A 47 5.05 -3.70 -1.76
CA LEU A 47 5.89 -4.58 -2.55
C LEU A 47 5.88 -6.00 -1.99
N PHE A 48 5.70 -7.00 -2.87
CA PHE A 48 5.90 -8.40 -2.54
C PHE A 48 7.14 -8.94 -3.26
N ARG A 49 8.17 -9.27 -2.51
CA ARG A 49 9.40 -9.84 -3.05
C ARG A 49 9.12 -11.16 -3.79
N GLY A 50 9.67 -11.30 -4.98
CA GLY A 50 9.44 -12.44 -5.86
C GLY A 50 8.06 -12.51 -6.53
N LEU A 51 7.15 -11.56 -6.27
CA LEU A 51 5.80 -11.53 -6.82
C LEU A 51 5.47 -10.26 -7.59
N SER A 52 5.82 -9.10 -7.06
CA SER A 52 5.53 -7.82 -7.69
C SER A 52 6.34 -7.62 -8.96
N ILE A 53 5.72 -7.07 -10.00
CA ILE A 53 6.38 -6.79 -11.29
C ILE A 53 7.51 -5.77 -11.16
N ASP A 54 7.42 -4.91 -10.16
CA ASP A 54 8.41 -3.90 -9.83
C ASP A 54 9.35 -4.30 -8.67
N ASP A 55 9.40 -5.60 -8.34
CA ASP A 55 10.45 -6.15 -7.47
C ASP A 55 11.81 -6.15 -8.20
N ARG A 56 12.47 -5.00 -8.18
CA ARG A 56 13.70 -4.73 -8.93
C ARG A 56 14.81 -4.26 -8.00
N PRO A 57 16.07 -4.51 -8.35
CA PRO A 57 17.23 -4.06 -7.54
C PRO A 57 17.33 -2.53 -7.39
N ASP A 58 16.77 -1.78 -8.35
CA ASP A 58 16.78 -0.31 -8.38
C ASP A 58 15.54 0.32 -7.73
N TYR A 59 14.66 -0.47 -7.05
CA TYR A 59 13.42 0.01 -6.46
C TYR A 59 13.62 1.14 -5.45
N GLU A 60 14.47 0.95 -4.45
CA GLU A 60 14.72 1.98 -3.43
C GLU A 60 15.44 3.21 -4.00
N LYS A 61 16.30 3.01 -5.02
CA LYS A 61 16.91 4.15 -5.75
C LYS A 61 15.85 4.99 -6.46
N LYS A 62 14.82 4.34 -7.03
CA LYS A 62 13.71 5.03 -7.67
C LYS A 62 12.86 5.78 -6.65
N LEU A 63 12.56 5.19 -5.49
CA LEU A 63 11.88 5.89 -4.38
C LEU A 63 12.67 7.12 -3.91
N GLN A 64 13.98 6.98 -3.71
CA GLN A 64 14.82 8.11 -3.34
C GLN A 64 14.81 9.20 -4.42
N TRP A 65 14.84 8.80 -5.69
CA TRP A 65 14.73 9.75 -6.79
C TRP A 65 13.38 10.50 -6.76
N VAL A 66 12.27 9.80 -6.51
CA VAL A 66 10.94 10.41 -6.34
C VAL A 66 10.95 11.44 -5.21
N CYS A 67 11.49 11.10 -4.05
CA CYS A 67 11.58 12.02 -2.92
C CYS A 67 12.37 13.30 -3.26
N ASN A 68 13.48 13.14 -3.97
CA ASN A 68 14.35 14.25 -4.36
C ASN A 68 13.74 15.15 -5.46
N ASN A 69 12.73 14.64 -6.18
CA ASN A 69 12.12 15.31 -7.31
C ASN A 69 10.61 15.57 -7.12
N ILE A 70 10.13 15.56 -5.88
CA ILE A 70 8.70 15.65 -5.56
C ILE A 70 8.04 16.92 -6.11
N GLU A 71 8.77 17.99 -6.25
CA GLU A 71 8.31 19.29 -6.78
C GLU A 71 7.99 19.25 -8.29
N LEU A 72 8.35 18.18 -9.01
CA LEU A 72 7.93 18.01 -10.42
C LEU A 72 6.41 17.83 -10.57
N GLY A 73 5.72 17.51 -9.49
CA GLY A 73 4.28 17.25 -9.50
C GLY A 73 3.91 15.83 -9.92
N LEU A 74 2.66 15.46 -9.59
CA LEU A 74 2.18 14.08 -9.70
C LEU A 74 2.30 13.52 -11.13
N ASP A 75 1.82 14.25 -12.13
CA ASP A 75 1.77 13.76 -13.52
C ASP A 75 3.15 13.38 -14.07
N ILE A 76 4.16 14.23 -13.81
CA ILE A 76 5.54 13.97 -14.25
C ILE A 76 6.12 12.80 -13.48
N LEU A 77 5.89 12.72 -12.18
CA LEU A 77 6.37 11.62 -11.35
C LEU A 77 5.77 10.28 -11.78
N LEU A 78 4.46 10.22 -12.08
CA LEU A 78 3.80 9.03 -12.61
C LEU A 78 4.41 8.58 -13.93
N ALA A 79 4.61 9.51 -14.88
CA ALA A 79 5.27 9.21 -16.16
C ALA A 79 6.70 8.66 -15.97
N LYS A 80 7.46 9.18 -15.01
CA LYS A 80 8.84 8.75 -14.71
C LYS A 80 8.93 7.47 -13.89
N THR A 81 7.82 7.00 -13.33
CA THR A 81 7.72 5.75 -12.54
C THR A 81 6.88 4.67 -13.21
N ILE A 82 6.68 4.75 -14.51
CA ILE A 82 5.81 3.83 -15.30
C ILE A 82 6.14 2.34 -15.10
N HIS A 83 7.38 2.00 -14.80
CA HIS A 83 7.81 0.63 -14.53
C HIS A 83 7.80 0.25 -13.04
N PHE A 84 7.20 1.09 -12.20
CA PHE A 84 7.11 0.92 -10.75
C PHE A 84 5.66 1.17 -10.27
N PRO A 85 4.72 0.28 -10.60
CA PRO A 85 3.30 0.51 -10.29
C PRO A 85 3.02 0.68 -8.80
N SER A 86 3.74 0.01 -7.91
CA SER A 86 3.57 0.23 -6.47
C SER A 86 4.02 1.63 -6.02
N ILE A 87 5.04 2.21 -6.66
CA ILE A 87 5.44 3.59 -6.41
C ILE A 87 4.40 4.57 -6.97
N GLN A 88 3.82 4.28 -8.14
CA GLN A 88 2.74 5.11 -8.70
C GLN A 88 1.54 5.17 -7.76
N ILE A 89 1.06 4.04 -7.26
CA ILE A 89 -0.04 3.99 -6.28
C ILE A 89 0.32 4.76 -5.00
N GLY A 90 1.54 4.60 -4.49
CA GLY A 90 2.02 5.36 -3.33
C GLY A 90 2.04 6.87 -3.57
N LEU A 91 2.45 7.31 -4.77
CA LEU A 91 2.41 8.72 -5.17
C LEU A 91 0.98 9.26 -5.22
N GLU A 92 0.07 8.58 -5.92
CA GLU A 92 -1.33 8.99 -6.02
C GLU A 92 -1.98 9.11 -4.63
N GLN A 93 -1.78 8.09 -3.78
CA GLN A 93 -2.28 8.11 -2.40
C GLN A 93 -1.69 9.28 -1.60
N ALA A 94 -0.37 9.50 -1.69
CA ALA A 94 0.30 10.55 -0.93
C ALA A 94 -0.19 11.94 -1.33
N PHE A 95 -0.37 12.21 -2.62
CA PHE A 95 -0.90 13.48 -3.11
C PHE A 95 -2.38 13.68 -2.76
N LEU A 96 -3.22 12.64 -2.88
CA LEU A 96 -4.62 12.68 -2.44
C LEU A 96 -4.71 12.92 -0.93
N SER A 97 -3.92 12.18 -0.15
CA SER A 97 -3.81 12.34 1.29
C SER A 97 -3.39 13.76 1.68
N PHE A 98 -2.40 14.31 0.98
CA PHE A 98 -1.92 15.67 1.20
C PHE A 98 -2.97 16.75 0.88
N GLN A 99 -3.86 16.51 -0.08
CA GLN A 99 -4.95 17.41 -0.45
C GLN A 99 -6.16 17.30 0.46
N SER A 100 -6.37 16.15 1.10
CA SER A 100 -7.53 15.88 1.94
C SER A 100 -7.49 16.65 3.28
N SER A 101 -8.64 16.76 3.92
CA SER A 101 -8.77 17.34 5.26
C SER A 101 -8.21 16.44 6.37
N SER A 102 -8.12 15.15 6.11
CA SER A 102 -7.51 14.14 6.99
C SER A 102 -6.64 13.20 6.16
N PRO A 103 -5.37 12.95 6.56
CA PRO A 103 -4.44 12.17 5.74
C PRO A 103 -4.87 10.73 5.48
N PHE A 104 -5.79 10.19 6.26
CA PHE A 104 -6.30 8.82 6.11
C PHE A 104 -7.71 8.74 5.51
N LYS A 105 -8.31 9.88 5.11
CA LYS A 105 -9.62 9.94 4.49
C LYS A 105 -9.52 10.54 3.10
N LEU A 106 -9.18 9.70 2.11
CA LEU A 106 -8.91 10.16 0.75
C LEU A 106 -10.18 10.55 -0.01
N PHE A 107 -11.30 9.91 0.30
CA PHE A 107 -12.58 10.13 -0.37
C PHE A 107 -13.70 10.27 0.65
N VAL A 108 -14.59 11.23 0.41
CA VAL A 108 -15.81 11.42 1.19
C VAL A 108 -16.89 10.49 0.63
N SER A 109 -17.46 9.64 1.49
CA SER A 109 -18.55 8.73 1.13
C SER A 109 -19.36 8.38 2.37
N ASN A 110 -20.57 7.83 2.19
CA ASN A 110 -21.35 7.32 3.31
C ASN A 110 -20.63 6.26 4.13
N PHE A 111 -19.74 5.49 3.53
CA PHE A 111 -18.89 4.52 4.20
C PHE A 111 -17.83 5.21 5.08
N THR A 112 -17.13 6.21 4.55
CA THR A 112 -16.05 6.90 5.27
C THR A 112 -16.58 7.91 6.30
N GLU A 113 -17.80 8.42 6.14
CA GLU A 113 -18.39 9.45 7.01
C GLU A 113 -19.39 8.90 8.03
N SER A 114 -20.15 7.86 7.71
CA SER A 114 -21.30 7.43 8.51
C SER A 114 -21.20 6.01 9.06
N ASN A 115 -20.04 5.39 9.00
CA ASN A 115 -19.84 3.99 9.41
C ASN A 115 -20.79 2.99 8.71
N LYS A 116 -21.27 3.33 7.52
CA LYS A 116 -22.08 2.42 6.72
C LYS A 116 -21.23 1.24 6.27
N ALA A 117 -21.61 0.03 6.66
CA ALA A 117 -20.92 -1.18 6.26
C ALA A 117 -21.02 -1.42 4.75
N ILE A 118 -19.98 -1.98 4.17
CA ILE A 118 -19.96 -2.51 2.80
C ILE A 118 -19.92 -4.04 2.92
N ALA A 119 -20.85 -4.72 2.28
CA ALA A 119 -20.84 -6.17 2.24
C ALA A 119 -19.64 -6.66 1.39
N ILE A 120 -18.87 -7.57 1.95
CA ILE A 120 -17.73 -8.21 1.28
C ILE A 120 -17.84 -9.73 1.39
N ASN A 121 -17.20 -10.45 0.47
CA ASN A 121 -17.05 -11.90 0.58
C ASN A 121 -16.13 -12.28 1.75
N GLY A 122 -16.36 -13.48 2.29
CA GLY A 122 -15.45 -14.07 3.27
C GLY A 122 -14.14 -14.52 2.62
N LEU A 123 -13.05 -14.42 3.35
CA LEU A 123 -11.75 -14.96 2.95
C LEU A 123 -11.47 -16.24 3.74
N ILE A 124 -11.07 -17.31 3.04
CA ILE A 124 -10.49 -18.51 3.62
C ILE A 124 -8.98 -18.39 3.51
N TRP A 125 -8.29 -18.25 4.65
CA TRP A 125 -6.84 -18.18 4.67
C TRP A 125 -6.24 -19.54 4.33
N MET A 126 -5.25 -19.56 3.45
CA MET A 126 -4.61 -20.81 3.02
C MET A 126 -3.87 -21.50 4.16
N GLY A 127 -4.04 -22.81 4.23
CA GLY A 127 -3.42 -23.69 5.21
C GLY A 127 -3.67 -25.15 4.84
N ASP A 128 -3.52 -26.05 5.80
CA ASP A 128 -3.93 -27.43 5.59
C ASP A 128 -5.46 -27.56 5.46
N ARG A 129 -5.89 -28.74 5.03
CA ARG A 129 -7.30 -29.01 4.73
C ARG A 129 -8.23 -28.81 5.92
N GLU A 130 -7.81 -29.22 7.11
CA GLU A 130 -8.65 -29.16 8.31
C GLU A 130 -8.75 -27.71 8.81
N TYR A 131 -7.65 -26.95 8.76
CA TYR A 131 -7.66 -25.51 9.06
C TYR A 131 -8.60 -24.74 8.13
N MET A 132 -8.53 -25.00 6.81
CA MET A 132 -9.44 -24.34 5.86
C MET A 132 -10.90 -24.74 6.06
N LYS A 133 -11.20 -26.02 6.34
CA LYS A 133 -12.55 -26.47 6.67
C LYS A 133 -13.11 -25.80 7.94
N GLY A 134 -12.28 -25.63 8.96
CA GLY A 134 -12.66 -24.92 10.18
C GLY A 134 -13.13 -23.51 9.87
N GLN A 135 -12.35 -22.75 9.10
CA GLN A 135 -12.70 -21.39 8.69
C GLN A 135 -14.03 -21.34 7.87
N ILE A 136 -14.26 -22.31 6.99
CA ILE A 136 -15.52 -22.39 6.22
C ILE A 136 -16.70 -22.56 7.19
N LYS A 137 -16.61 -23.50 8.13
CA LYS A 137 -17.68 -23.74 9.12
C LYS A 137 -18.00 -22.48 9.93
N GLU A 138 -16.98 -21.76 10.40
CA GLU A 138 -17.15 -20.51 11.15
C GLU A 138 -17.84 -19.39 10.33
N LYS A 139 -17.65 -19.37 9.01
CA LYS A 139 -18.17 -18.31 8.14
C LYS A 139 -19.59 -18.58 7.62
N ILE A 140 -20.08 -19.83 7.66
CA ILE A 140 -21.41 -20.21 7.22
C ILE A 140 -22.38 -20.44 8.41
N ALA A 141 -21.87 -20.41 9.64
CA ALA A 141 -22.68 -20.47 10.87
C ALA A 141 -23.29 -19.09 11.18
#